data_45d0a386a5a8a08b9b3942d033dbe612
#
_entry.id   45d0a386a5a8a08b9b3942d033dbe612
#
_cell.length_a   1.000
_cell.length_b   1.000
_cell.length_c   1.000
_cell.angle_alpha   90.00
_cell.angle_beta   90.00
_cell.angle_gamma   90.00
#
_symmetry.space_group_name_H-M   'P 1'
#
loop_
_entity.id
_entity.type
_entity.pdbx_description
1 polymer ?
#
loop_
_entity_poly.entity_id
_entity_poly.type
_entity_poly.pdbx_seq_one_letter_code
_entity_poly.pdbx_strand_id
1 'polypeptide(L)'
;MAHETFQSLPPFPEDIPTMPLDRLSLAKLLHHDSEEYKRFCRACEDIGFFYLDLRSQELGDSILSDADELFKISKQLFAQDVQEKSKYDHSKKRSYYGYKPLGAGQVDEKGNLDSVEFYNIAKDDLFEITEPLPQPDVIQSNRNKLKSFVTNAHTIVELVLDLLNEHLQLPPTTLAKMHRISHRSGDQIRMTRSPPQPMNGEVPRLAGHTDFGSVTVLFNRLGGLQVLPPGQDAEWKWVKPLPGHCIINLGDSLVKFTNGLLRSNIHRVISSPGAQAETTRYSLVYFSRPEDDVLLKRLQGSAVIPPLPEGVVEEDVNSKDWIIRRALANRTNLHDKVDLESARGTEQISRRIKV
;
A
#
# COMPACT_ATOMS: atom_id res chain seq x y z
N MET A 1 1.65 17.51 18.49
CA MET A 1 2.96 16.86 18.21
C MET A 1 3.15 16.48 16.73
N ALA A 2 2.13 16.01 16.00
CA ALA A 2 2.26 15.70 14.56
C ALA A 2 2.55 16.93 13.66
N HIS A 3 2.22 18.14 14.10
CA HIS A 3 2.40 19.36 13.31
C HIS A 3 3.85 19.85 13.19
N GLU A 4 4.70 19.64 14.19
CA GLU A 4 6.11 20.09 14.13
C GLU A 4 6.92 19.42 13.03
N THR A 5 6.65 18.15 12.73
CA THR A 5 7.43 17.36 11.76
C THR A 5 7.16 17.75 10.31
N PHE A 6 5.94 18.18 9.96
CA PHE A 6 5.63 18.71 8.64
C PHE A 6 6.20 20.12 8.41
N GLN A 7 6.21 20.96 9.47
CA GLN A 7 6.69 22.35 9.40
C GLN A 7 8.21 22.45 9.16
N SER A 8 8.98 21.41 9.55
CA SER A 8 10.43 21.37 9.35
C SER A 8 10.87 20.88 7.98
N LEU A 9 9.94 20.42 7.14
CA LEU A 9 10.21 19.89 5.80
C LEU A 9 9.98 20.96 4.72
N PRO A 10 10.69 20.91 3.58
CA PRO A 10 10.42 21.79 2.46
C PRO A 10 8.96 21.69 2.02
N PRO A 11 8.29 22.80 1.68
CA PRO A 11 6.89 22.77 1.29
C PRO A 11 6.70 22.01 -0.03
N PHE A 12 5.52 21.41 -0.17
CA PHE A 12 5.11 20.83 -1.43
C PHE A 12 4.76 21.97 -2.41
N PRO A 13 5.26 21.96 -3.67
CA PRO A 13 4.96 23.02 -4.65
C PRO A 13 3.45 23.14 -4.91
N GLU A 14 2.98 24.37 -5.11
CA GLU A 14 1.57 24.65 -5.36
C GLU A 14 1.16 24.60 -6.83
N ASP A 15 2.12 24.75 -7.72
CA ASP A 15 1.97 24.90 -9.18
C ASP A 15 1.99 23.59 -9.98
N ILE A 16 2.10 22.44 -9.29
CA ILE A 16 2.12 21.13 -9.95
C ILE A 16 0.75 20.43 -9.91
N PRO A 17 0.39 19.67 -10.97
CA PRO A 17 -0.91 19.03 -11.08
C PRO A 17 -1.08 17.93 -10.04
N THR A 18 -2.00 18.13 -9.11
CA THR A 18 -2.34 17.14 -8.07
C THR A 18 -3.56 16.32 -8.43
N MET A 19 -3.59 15.08 -7.95
CA MET A 19 -4.77 14.23 -8.04
C MET A 19 -5.85 14.74 -7.09
N PRO A 20 -7.08 15.02 -7.56
CA PRO A 20 -8.18 15.52 -6.73
C PRO A 20 -8.82 14.36 -5.96
N LEU A 21 -8.07 13.80 -5.01
CA LEU A 21 -8.57 12.74 -4.14
C LEU A 21 -9.60 13.28 -3.14
N ASP A 22 -10.68 12.52 -2.93
CA ASP A 22 -11.62 12.80 -1.85
C ASP A 22 -10.91 12.81 -0.49
N ARG A 23 -11.30 13.76 0.39
CA ARG A 23 -10.90 13.76 1.80
C ARG A 23 -12.09 13.29 2.62
N LEU A 24 -11.98 12.09 3.15
CA LEU A 24 -13.01 11.45 3.94
C LEU A 24 -12.67 11.56 5.42
N SER A 25 -13.67 11.77 6.26
CA SER A 25 -13.50 11.89 7.71
C SER A 25 -13.64 10.53 8.39
N LEU A 26 -12.59 10.08 9.11
CA LEU A 26 -12.66 8.88 9.94
C LEU A 26 -13.82 8.95 10.93
N ALA A 27 -13.98 10.09 11.62
CA ALA A 27 -15.05 10.28 12.60
C ALA A 27 -16.44 10.11 11.97
N LYS A 28 -16.68 10.68 10.79
CA LYS A 28 -17.97 10.55 10.10
C LYS A 28 -18.23 9.11 9.59
N LEU A 29 -17.21 8.45 9.06
CA LEU A 29 -17.34 7.05 8.63
C LEU A 29 -17.65 6.12 9.81
N LEU A 30 -16.99 6.32 10.97
CA LEU A 30 -17.31 5.57 12.20
C LEU A 30 -18.74 5.80 12.71
N HIS A 31 -19.32 6.98 12.46
CA HIS A 31 -20.70 7.31 12.82
C HIS A 31 -21.70 7.01 11.71
N HIS A 32 -21.30 6.31 10.63
CA HIS A 32 -22.15 5.99 9.47
C HIS A 32 -22.86 7.21 8.87
N ASP A 33 -22.16 8.39 8.79
CA ASP A 33 -22.70 9.57 8.10
C ASP A 33 -23.02 9.22 6.65
N SER A 34 -24.28 9.40 6.25
CA SER A 34 -24.79 8.93 4.96
C SER A 34 -24.13 9.60 3.74
N GLU A 35 -23.77 10.88 3.84
CA GLU A 35 -23.11 11.59 2.74
C GLU A 35 -21.64 11.20 2.65
N GLU A 36 -20.96 11.02 3.78
CA GLU A 36 -19.58 10.55 3.79
C GLU A 36 -19.48 9.10 3.28
N TYR A 37 -20.43 8.25 3.62
CA TYR A 37 -20.53 6.89 3.10
C TYR A 37 -20.69 6.87 1.57
N LYS A 38 -21.58 7.70 1.00
CA LYS A 38 -21.75 7.81 -0.47
C LYS A 38 -20.46 8.28 -1.15
N ARG A 39 -19.74 9.23 -0.55
CA ARG A 39 -18.45 9.71 -1.05
C ARG A 39 -17.41 8.60 -1.01
N PHE A 40 -17.37 7.83 0.09
CA PHE A 40 -16.50 6.66 0.25
C PHE A 40 -16.74 5.62 -0.86
N CYS A 41 -18.00 5.24 -1.10
CA CYS A 41 -18.31 4.26 -2.14
C CYS A 41 -17.84 4.73 -3.52
N ARG A 42 -18.14 5.98 -3.89
CA ARG A 42 -17.65 6.56 -5.17
C ARG A 42 -16.14 6.58 -5.26
N ALA A 43 -15.43 6.99 -4.21
CA ALA A 43 -13.98 7.02 -4.22
C ALA A 43 -13.38 5.62 -4.44
N CYS A 44 -14.00 4.58 -3.89
CA CYS A 44 -13.59 3.18 -4.07
C CYS A 44 -13.83 2.64 -5.48
N GLU A 45 -14.91 3.04 -6.14
CA GLU A 45 -15.25 2.63 -7.51
C GLU A 45 -14.48 3.44 -8.57
N ASP A 46 -14.41 4.76 -8.40
CA ASP A 46 -13.89 5.65 -9.44
C ASP A 46 -12.36 5.62 -9.51
N ILE A 47 -11.69 5.75 -8.37
CA ILE A 47 -10.24 5.92 -8.29
C ILE A 47 -9.57 4.81 -7.45
N GLY A 48 -10.25 4.32 -6.42
CA GLY A 48 -9.66 3.38 -5.45
C GLY A 48 -8.60 4.01 -4.55
N PHE A 49 -8.54 5.35 -4.46
CA PHE A 49 -7.66 6.16 -3.62
C PHE A 49 -8.41 7.29 -2.97
N PHE A 50 -8.15 7.56 -1.70
CA PHE A 50 -8.68 8.73 -0.97
C PHE A 50 -7.78 9.09 0.22
N TYR A 51 -7.91 10.32 0.70
CA TYR A 51 -7.36 10.70 1.99
C TYR A 51 -8.36 10.36 3.09
N LEU A 52 -7.86 9.82 4.19
CA LEU A 52 -8.62 9.67 5.42
C LEU A 52 -8.12 10.70 6.45
N ASP A 53 -8.99 11.64 6.82
CA ASP A 53 -8.73 12.60 7.89
C ASP A 53 -8.88 11.89 9.24
N LEU A 54 -7.76 11.78 9.95
CA LEU A 54 -7.63 11.04 11.20
C LEU A 54 -7.86 11.92 12.44
N ARG A 55 -7.98 13.24 12.24
CA ARG A 55 -8.07 14.21 13.35
C ARG A 55 -9.39 14.10 14.09
N SER A 56 -9.37 14.54 15.35
CA SER A 56 -10.55 14.61 16.22
C SER A 56 -11.22 13.26 16.47
N GLN A 57 -10.42 12.18 16.48
CA GLN A 57 -10.88 10.83 16.76
C GLN A 57 -9.76 10.05 17.46
N GLU A 58 -10.09 9.35 18.55
CA GLU A 58 -9.11 8.64 19.39
C GLU A 58 -8.26 7.65 18.61
N LEU A 59 -8.89 6.83 17.77
CA LEU A 59 -8.17 5.89 16.86
C LEU A 59 -7.23 6.65 15.92
N GLY A 60 -7.69 7.79 15.40
CA GLY A 60 -6.90 8.63 14.50
C GLY A 60 -5.69 9.26 15.20
N ASP A 61 -5.87 9.79 16.41
CA ASP A 61 -4.77 10.36 17.19
C ASP A 61 -3.75 9.27 17.58
N SER A 62 -4.22 8.08 17.93
CA SER A 62 -3.38 6.94 18.27
C SER A 62 -2.50 6.51 17.10
N ILE A 63 -3.07 6.30 15.91
CA ILE A 63 -2.31 5.86 14.73
C ILE A 63 -1.36 6.94 14.22
N LEU A 64 -1.71 8.22 14.33
CA LEU A 64 -0.81 9.34 14.01
C LEU A 64 0.41 9.34 14.93
N SER A 65 0.20 9.13 16.23
CA SER A 65 1.29 9.00 17.22
C SER A 65 2.18 7.78 16.91
N ASP A 66 1.58 6.62 16.62
CA ASP A 66 2.32 5.42 16.21
C ASP A 66 3.14 5.65 14.94
N ALA A 67 2.56 6.31 13.93
CA ALA A 67 3.25 6.62 12.69
C ALA A 67 4.47 7.54 12.94
N ASP A 68 4.35 8.54 13.82
CA ASP A 68 5.46 9.40 14.18
C ASP A 68 6.61 8.63 14.85
N GLU A 69 6.32 7.67 15.72
CA GLU A 69 7.31 6.80 16.32
C GLU A 69 7.96 5.87 15.27
N LEU A 70 7.15 5.29 14.37
CA LEU A 70 7.67 4.41 13.32
C LEU A 70 8.54 5.16 12.29
N PHE A 71 8.27 6.43 12.02
CA PHE A 71 9.19 7.27 11.22
C PHE A 71 10.55 7.47 11.92
N LYS A 72 10.59 7.61 13.25
CA LYS A 72 11.86 7.67 14.01
C LYS A 72 12.61 6.35 13.93
N ILE A 73 11.91 5.23 14.12
CA ILE A 73 12.46 3.87 13.99
C ILE A 73 13.01 3.65 12.56
N SER A 74 12.26 4.08 11.53
CA SER A 74 12.71 4.00 10.13
C SER A 74 14.04 4.73 9.90
N LYS A 75 14.18 5.94 10.46
CA LYS A 75 15.44 6.70 10.37
C LYS A 75 16.61 5.95 11.02
N GLN A 76 16.39 5.36 12.20
CA GLN A 76 17.42 4.58 12.90
C GLN A 76 17.79 3.31 12.12
N LEU A 77 16.79 2.59 11.59
CA LEU A 77 17.00 1.39 10.80
C LEU A 77 17.86 1.67 9.56
N PHE A 78 17.47 2.67 8.78
CA PHE A 78 18.14 2.98 7.51
C PHE A 78 19.47 3.74 7.68
N ALA A 79 19.77 4.25 8.88
CA ALA A 79 21.08 4.80 9.21
C ALA A 79 22.15 3.72 9.44
N GLN A 80 21.76 2.46 9.62
CA GLN A 80 22.69 1.34 9.75
C GLN A 80 23.42 1.08 8.42
N ASP A 81 24.63 0.52 8.52
CA ASP A 81 25.40 0.13 7.34
C ASP A 81 24.64 -0.86 6.46
N VAL A 82 24.87 -0.77 5.15
CA VAL A 82 24.25 -1.68 4.18
C VAL A 82 24.55 -3.14 4.48
N GLN A 83 25.77 -3.45 4.91
CA GLN A 83 26.17 -4.81 5.26
C GLN A 83 25.35 -5.37 6.43
N GLU A 84 25.09 -4.56 7.46
CA GLU A 84 24.24 -4.95 8.60
C GLU A 84 22.80 -5.19 8.16
N LYS A 85 22.20 -4.26 7.42
CA LYS A 85 20.83 -4.41 6.90
C LYS A 85 20.68 -5.63 5.99
N SER A 86 21.70 -5.92 5.17
CA SER A 86 21.69 -7.02 4.18
C SER A 86 21.67 -8.42 4.82
N LYS A 87 22.04 -8.55 6.09
CA LYS A 87 21.89 -9.81 6.86
C LYS A 87 20.43 -10.25 6.94
N TYR A 88 19.50 -9.32 6.79
CA TYR A 88 18.05 -9.52 6.90
C TYR A 88 17.34 -9.53 5.53
N ASP A 89 18.08 -9.66 4.42
CA ASP A 89 17.51 -9.94 3.10
C ASP A 89 17.14 -11.42 3.00
N HIS A 90 15.86 -11.72 3.10
CA HIS A 90 15.33 -13.08 3.03
C HIS A 90 14.87 -13.49 1.62
N SER A 91 15.16 -12.70 0.59
CA SER A 91 14.71 -12.96 -0.79
C SER A 91 15.20 -14.32 -1.33
N LYS A 92 16.41 -14.74 -1.01
CA LYS A 92 16.94 -16.07 -1.38
C LYS A 92 16.15 -17.24 -0.78
N LYS A 93 15.40 -17.02 0.30
CA LYS A 93 14.47 -17.98 0.89
C LYS A 93 13.05 -17.84 0.32
N ARG A 94 12.89 -17.12 -0.80
CA ARG A 94 11.61 -16.78 -1.42
C ARG A 94 10.66 -16.02 -0.48
N SER A 95 11.20 -15.25 0.45
CA SER A 95 10.45 -14.38 1.33
C SER A 95 10.60 -12.93 0.86
N TYR A 96 9.50 -12.18 0.85
CA TYR A 96 9.49 -10.74 0.61
C TYR A 96 9.58 -9.92 1.89
N TYR A 97 9.69 -10.57 3.04
CA TYR A 97 9.93 -9.90 4.33
C TYR A 97 11.42 -9.56 4.50
N GLY A 98 11.69 -8.67 5.46
CA GLY A 98 13.04 -8.20 5.74
C GLY A 98 13.50 -7.07 4.81
N TYR A 99 14.81 -6.95 4.66
CA TYR A 99 15.44 -5.83 3.95
C TYR A 99 15.53 -6.05 2.43
N LYS A 100 15.22 -4.99 1.71
CA LYS A 100 15.46 -4.90 0.26
C LYS A 100 16.39 -3.72 0.00
N PRO A 101 17.60 -3.95 -0.52
CA PRO A 101 18.54 -2.87 -0.83
C PRO A 101 18.11 -2.02 -2.03
N LEU A 102 18.74 -0.85 -2.18
CA LEU A 102 18.67 -0.04 -3.39
C LEU A 102 19.11 -0.86 -4.60
N GLY A 103 18.44 -0.67 -5.74
CA GLY A 103 18.82 -1.31 -7.00
C GLY A 103 18.50 -2.81 -7.10
N ALA A 104 17.77 -3.37 -6.16
CA ALA A 104 17.42 -4.80 -6.21
C ALA A 104 16.14 -5.09 -7.01
N GLY A 105 15.49 -4.08 -7.58
CA GLY A 105 14.34 -4.21 -8.45
C GLY A 105 14.53 -3.44 -9.75
N GLN A 106 14.00 -3.98 -10.86
CA GLN A 106 13.97 -3.30 -12.15
C GLN A 106 12.68 -2.49 -12.27
N VAL A 107 12.75 -1.27 -12.80
CA VAL A 107 11.61 -0.33 -12.88
C VAL A 107 11.05 -0.14 -14.29
N ASP A 108 11.81 -0.50 -15.32
CA ASP A 108 11.37 -0.38 -16.72
C ASP A 108 12.03 -1.41 -17.65
N GLU A 109 11.60 -1.43 -18.91
CA GLU A 109 12.12 -2.35 -19.93
C GLU A 109 13.54 -2.01 -20.39
N LYS A 110 14.04 -0.81 -20.06
CA LYS A 110 15.42 -0.38 -20.37
C LYS A 110 16.44 -0.96 -19.38
N GLY A 111 15.98 -1.63 -18.32
CA GLY A 111 16.85 -2.21 -17.30
C GLY A 111 17.22 -1.24 -16.18
N ASN A 112 16.58 -0.07 -16.10
CA ASN A 112 16.83 0.86 -14.99
C ASN A 112 16.44 0.21 -13.67
N LEU A 113 17.28 0.40 -12.65
CA LEU A 113 17.07 -0.15 -11.32
C LEU A 113 16.33 0.85 -10.44
N ASP A 114 15.60 0.32 -9.46
CA ASP A 114 14.92 1.16 -8.47
C ASP A 114 15.91 1.95 -7.59
N SER A 115 15.45 3.05 -7.03
CA SER A 115 16.22 3.88 -6.10
C SER A 115 15.54 4.03 -4.75
N VAL A 116 14.90 2.96 -4.29
CA VAL A 116 14.30 2.84 -2.97
C VAL A 116 14.83 1.62 -2.23
N GLU A 117 15.12 1.77 -0.95
CA GLU A 117 15.29 0.64 -0.05
C GLU A 117 14.10 0.53 0.87
N PHE A 118 13.76 -0.66 1.30
CA PHE A 118 12.69 -0.86 2.27
C PHE A 118 12.93 -2.04 3.19
N TYR A 119 12.20 -2.04 4.29
CA TYR A 119 12.15 -3.14 5.24
C TYR A 119 10.69 -3.56 5.48
N ASN A 120 10.40 -4.83 5.28
CA ASN A 120 9.07 -5.40 5.46
C ASN A 120 9.01 -6.23 6.75
N ILE A 121 8.04 -5.93 7.61
CA ILE A 121 7.80 -6.61 8.89
C ILE A 121 6.47 -7.34 8.80
N ALA A 122 6.49 -8.67 8.93
CA ALA A 122 5.29 -9.49 8.90
C ALA A 122 4.40 -9.22 10.13
N LYS A 123 3.08 -9.05 9.91
CA LYS A 123 2.11 -9.02 10.99
C LYS A 123 2.13 -10.32 11.78
N ASP A 124 2.21 -11.46 11.10
CA ASP A 124 2.19 -12.79 11.71
C ASP A 124 3.36 -13.01 12.67
N ASP A 125 4.55 -12.47 12.37
CA ASP A 125 5.69 -12.46 13.29
C ASP A 125 5.39 -11.60 14.53
N LEU A 126 4.88 -10.37 14.33
CA LEU A 126 4.56 -9.46 15.43
C LEU A 126 3.54 -10.05 16.41
N PHE A 127 2.55 -10.78 15.92
CA PHE A 127 1.47 -11.39 16.69
C PHE A 127 1.74 -12.84 17.07
N GLU A 128 2.95 -13.36 16.82
CA GLU A 128 3.38 -14.72 17.23
C GLU A 128 2.52 -15.82 16.58
N ILE A 129 1.96 -15.54 15.39
CA ILE A 129 1.20 -16.51 14.59
C ILE A 129 2.14 -17.45 13.84
N THR A 130 3.35 -16.97 13.52
CA THR A 130 4.43 -17.72 12.88
C THR A 130 5.70 -17.60 13.68
N GLU A 131 6.64 -18.53 13.46
CA GLU A 131 7.99 -18.39 14.00
C GLU A 131 8.63 -17.06 13.54
N PRO A 132 9.29 -16.32 14.44
CA PRO A 132 9.85 -15.03 14.14
C PRO A 132 11.01 -15.13 13.15
N LEU A 133 11.05 -14.24 12.18
CA LEU A 133 12.22 -14.08 11.31
C LEU A 133 13.32 -13.33 12.06
N PRO A 134 14.61 -13.58 11.76
CA PRO A 134 15.70 -12.74 12.23
C PRO A 134 15.47 -11.29 11.84
N GLN A 135 15.59 -10.39 12.81
CA GLN A 135 15.33 -8.95 12.63
C GLN A 135 16.41 -8.11 13.31
N PRO A 136 16.70 -6.88 12.83
CA PRO A 136 17.62 -5.96 13.51
C PRO A 136 17.16 -5.61 14.92
N ASP A 137 18.09 -5.30 15.81
CA ASP A 137 17.80 -4.91 17.20
C ASP A 137 16.83 -3.72 17.30
N VAL A 138 16.95 -2.76 16.38
CA VAL A 138 16.07 -1.61 16.31
C VAL A 138 14.59 -2.00 16.06
N ILE A 139 14.36 -3.09 15.34
CA ILE A 139 13.01 -3.65 15.13
C ILE A 139 12.58 -4.44 16.36
N GLN A 140 13.44 -5.33 16.87
CA GLN A 140 13.16 -6.17 18.04
C GLN A 140 12.81 -5.32 19.27
N SER A 141 13.60 -4.28 19.55
CA SER A 141 13.38 -3.40 20.71
C SER A 141 12.11 -2.56 20.64
N ASN A 142 11.50 -2.45 19.46
CA ASN A 142 10.29 -1.64 19.24
C ASN A 142 9.05 -2.49 18.87
N ARG A 143 9.04 -3.81 19.09
CA ARG A 143 7.92 -4.69 18.73
C ARG A 143 6.57 -4.19 19.23
N ASN A 144 6.49 -3.68 20.46
CA ASN A 144 5.24 -3.18 21.02
C ASN A 144 4.69 -1.98 20.24
N LYS A 145 5.55 -1.06 19.79
CA LYS A 145 5.13 0.09 18.97
C LYS A 145 4.67 -0.35 17.58
N LEU A 146 5.38 -1.31 16.99
CA LEU A 146 5.01 -1.91 15.71
C LEU A 146 3.66 -2.65 15.81
N LYS A 147 3.44 -3.40 16.90
CA LYS A 147 2.19 -4.09 17.19
C LYS A 147 1.03 -3.12 17.38
N SER A 148 1.24 -2.00 18.12
CA SER A 148 0.26 -0.92 18.28
C SER A 148 -0.15 -0.34 16.93
N PHE A 149 0.82 0.03 16.09
CA PHE A 149 0.56 0.55 14.76
C PHE A 149 -0.23 -0.43 13.89
N VAL A 150 0.13 -1.72 13.89
CA VAL A 150 -0.62 -2.74 13.14
C VAL A 150 -2.06 -2.85 13.64
N THR A 151 -2.26 -2.88 14.96
CA THR A 151 -3.61 -2.97 15.55
C THR A 151 -4.46 -1.78 15.11
N ASN A 152 -3.96 -0.55 15.24
CA ASN A 152 -4.69 0.65 14.85
C ASN A 152 -4.94 0.72 13.34
N ALA A 153 -3.95 0.37 12.52
CA ALA A 153 -4.10 0.32 11.05
C ALA A 153 -5.10 -0.75 10.62
N HIS A 154 -5.09 -1.93 11.27
CA HIS A 154 -6.01 -2.99 10.97
C HIS A 154 -7.46 -2.63 11.36
N THR A 155 -7.67 -1.91 12.46
CA THR A 155 -9.01 -1.38 12.82
C THR A 155 -9.55 -0.42 11.74
N ILE A 156 -8.69 0.42 11.13
CA ILE A 156 -9.09 1.22 9.96
C ILE A 156 -9.44 0.34 8.77
N VAL A 157 -8.66 -0.71 8.53
CA VAL A 157 -8.94 -1.68 7.46
C VAL A 157 -10.27 -2.39 7.70
N GLU A 158 -10.56 -2.83 8.91
CA GLU A 158 -11.84 -3.45 9.28
C GLU A 158 -13.01 -2.51 8.98
N LEU A 159 -12.92 -1.23 9.36
CA LEU A 159 -13.93 -0.23 9.01
C LEU A 159 -14.14 -0.12 7.49
N VAL A 160 -13.04 -0.02 6.73
CA VAL A 160 -13.13 0.05 5.25
C VAL A 160 -13.79 -1.20 4.67
N LEU A 161 -13.41 -2.39 5.16
CA LEU A 161 -13.97 -3.65 4.69
C LEU A 161 -15.45 -3.83 5.06
N ASP A 162 -15.88 -3.38 6.25
CA ASP A 162 -17.27 -3.42 6.68
C ASP A 162 -18.14 -2.49 5.84
N LEU A 163 -17.69 -1.27 5.58
CA LEU A 163 -18.38 -0.33 4.70
C LEU A 163 -18.47 -0.85 3.25
N LEU A 164 -17.39 -1.49 2.75
CA LEU A 164 -17.41 -2.15 1.44
C LEU A 164 -18.34 -3.38 1.43
N ASN A 165 -18.38 -4.17 2.50
CA ASN A 165 -19.26 -5.33 2.61
C ASN A 165 -20.73 -4.91 2.49
N GLU A 166 -21.12 -3.80 3.13
CA GLU A 166 -22.45 -3.19 3.02
C GLU A 166 -22.70 -2.70 1.59
N HIS A 167 -21.80 -1.90 1.03
CA HIS A 167 -21.89 -1.37 -0.33
C HIS A 167 -22.07 -2.48 -1.39
N LEU A 168 -21.32 -3.55 -1.25
CA LEU A 168 -21.37 -4.71 -2.14
C LEU A 168 -22.57 -5.63 -1.88
N GLN A 169 -23.42 -5.32 -0.90
CA GLN A 169 -24.56 -6.14 -0.50
C GLN A 169 -24.17 -7.61 -0.28
N LEU A 170 -23.01 -7.84 0.30
CA LEU A 170 -22.53 -9.18 0.65
C LEU A 170 -23.20 -9.67 1.93
N PRO A 171 -23.28 -10.98 2.16
CA PRO A 171 -23.65 -11.51 3.46
C PRO A 171 -22.82 -10.88 4.59
N PRO A 172 -23.37 -10.66 5.78
CA PRO A 172 -22.67 -9.99 6.88
C PRO A 172 -21.29 -10.59 7.15
N THR A 173 -20.30 -9.74 7.35
CA THR A 173 -18.91 -10.11 7.70
C THR A 173 -18.16 -10.94 6.64
N THR A 174 -18.61 -10.99 5.39
CA THR A 174 -17.94 -11.77 4.34
C THR A 174 -16.48 -11.31 4.17
N LEU A 175 -16.24 -10.00 4.00
CA LEU A 175 -14.89 -9.47 3.85
C LEU A 175 -14.07 -9.56 5.15
N ALA A 176 -14.69 -9.24 6.31
CA ALA A 176 -14.01 -9.31 7.61
C ALA A 176 -13.50 -10.74 7.94
N LYS A 177 -14.27 -11.78 7.60
CA LYS A 177 -13.87 -13.18 7.80
C LYS A 177 -12.67 -13.62 6.97
N MET A 178 -12.32 -12.88 5.94
CA MET A 178 -11.15 -13.16 5.09
C MET A 178 -9.91 -12.37 5.53
N HIS A 179 -10.03 -11.47 6.52
CA HIS A 179 -8.97 -10.51 6.90
C HIS A 179 -8.74 -10.47 8.42
N ARG A 180 -8.95 -11.56 9.13
CA ARG A 180 -8.81 -11.60 10.59
C ARG A 180 -7.35 -11.39 11.00
N ILE A 181 -7.10 -10.42 11.88
CA ILE A 181 -5.75 -10.11 12.37
C ILE A 181 -5.06 -11.32 13.04
N SER A 182 -5.83 -12.21 13.66
CA SER A 182 -5.37 -13.41 14.36
C SER A 182 -5.05 -14.60 13.44
N HIS A 183 -5.27 -14.47 12.13
CA HIS A 183 -5.05 -15.55 11.17
C HIS A 183 -3.85 -15.26 10.27
N ARG A 184 -3.28 -16.31 9.69
CA ARG A 184 -2.15 -16.18 8.76
C ARG A 184 -2.54 -15.39 7.54
N SER A 185 -1.75 -14.36 7.25
CA SER A 185 -1.91 -13.54 6.06
C SER A 185 -0.58 -12.92 5.64
N GLY A 186 -0.55 -12.38 4.43
CA GLY A 186 0.58 -11.60 3.97
C GLY A 186 0.66 -10.18 4.53
N ASP A 187 -0.13 -9.81 5.51
CA ASP A 187 -0.15 -8.45 6.10
C ASP A 187 1.22 -8.03 6.60
N GLN A 188 1.58 -6.78 6.35
CA GLN A 188 2.90 -6.28 6.73
C GLN A 188 2.94 -4.78 6.91
N ILE A 189 3.89 -4.34 7.75
CA ILE A 189 4.41 -2.97 7.70
C ILE A 189 5.53 -2.92 6.67
N ARG A 190 5.55 -1.87 5.84
CA ARG A 190 6.72 -1.50 5.03
C ARG A 190 7.22 -0.13 5.44
N MET A 191 8.46 -0.08 5.88
CA MET A 191 9.24 1.15 6.03
C MET A 191 10.04 1.35 4.75
N THR A 192 9.97 2.53 4.15
CA THR A 192 10.69 2.82 2.89
C THR A 192 11.55 4.06 3.06
N ARG A 193 12.76 4.04 2.50
CA ARG A 193 13.65 5.18 2.36
C ARG A 193 14.02 5.39 0.90
N SER A 194 13.88 6.62 0.44
CA SER A 194 14.39 7.10 -0.85
C SER A 194 15.43 8.19 -0.59
N PRO A 195 16.71 8.01 -0.95
CA PRO A 195 17.74 9.04 -0.76
C PRO A 195 17.42 10.31 -1.54
N PRO A 196 18.01 11.47 -1.21
CA PRO A 196 17.95 12.65 -2.05
C PRO A 196 18.39 12.33 -3.47
N GLN A 197 17.68 12.83 -4.44
CA GLN A 197 18.04 12.66 -5.86
C GLN A 197 17.41 13.80 -6.65
N PRO A 198 18.20 14.54 -7.44
CA PRO A 198 17.69 15.56 -8.33
C PRO A 198 16.60 14.97 -9.25
N MET A 199 15.67 15.78 -9.68
CA MET A 199 14.69 15.40 -10.69
C MET A 199 15.39 15.29 -12.06
N ASN A 200 16.20 14.25 -12.23
CA ASN A 200 16.92 13.97 -13.48
C ASN A 200 16.10 13.01 -14.32
N GLY A 201 15.08 13.55 -14.98
CA GLY A 201 14.33 12.78 -15.96
C GLY A 201 13.24 11.87 -15.37
N GLU A 202 12.72 11.03 -16.21
CA GLU A 202 11.48 10.27 -16.06
C GLU A 202 11.61 8.90 -15.39
N VAL A 203 12.81 8.53 -14.93
CA VAL A 203 13.02 7.19 -14.34
C VAL A 203 12.35 7.11 -12.96
N PRO A 204 11.35 6.23 -12.79
CA PRO A 204 10.70 6.07 -11.50
C PRO A 204 11.66 5.51 -10.45
N ARG A 205 11.51 5.95 -9.20
CA ARG A 205 12.17 5.32 -8.06
C ARG A 205 11.56 3.96 -7.74
N LEU A 206 10.25 3.86 -7.91
CA LEU A 206 9.49 2.62 -7.88
C LEU A 206 8.55 2.62 -9.08
N ALA A 207 8.58 1.53 -9.85
CA ALA A 207 7.79 1.35 -11.07
C ALA A 207 6.30 1.56 -10.83
N GLY A 208 5.58 1.94 -11.89
CA GLY A 208 4.12 1.96 -11.88
C GLY A 208 3.56 0.57 -11.62
N HIS A 209 2.72 0.45 -10.59
CA HIS A 209 2.09 -0.81 -10.16
C HIS A 209 0.75 -0.54 -9.48
N THR A 210 -0.03 -1.60 -9.31
CA THR A 210 -1.17 -1.66 -8.39
C THR A 210 -0.77 -2.45 -7.15
N ASP A 211 -1.38 -2.17 -6.00
CA ASP A 211 -1.17 -2.98 -4.80
C ASP A 211 -1.84 -4.36 -4.93
N PHE A 212 -1.21 -5.37 -4.35
CA PHE A 212 -1.60 -6.78 -4.58
C PHE A 212 -2.69 -7.27 -3.62
N GLY A 213 -2.82 -6.62 -2.46
CA GLY A 213 -3.73 -7.00 -1.39
C GLY A 213 -5.11 -6.37 -1.50
N SER A 214 -5.73 -6.12 -0.36
CA SER A 214 -7.07 -5.56 -0.26
C SER A 214 -7.06 -4.07 0.04
N VAL A 215 -6.47 -3.65 1.15
CA VAL A 215 -6.45 -2.26 1.60
C VAL A 215 -5.04 -1.87 2.03
N THR A 216 -4.61 -0.70 1.59
CA THR A 216 -3.33 -0.11 1.97
C THR A 216 -3.57 1.15 2.79
N VAL A 217 -2.88 1.27 3.93
CA VAL A 217 -2.85 2.47 4.78
C VAL A 217 -1.45 3.08 4.69
N LEU A 218 -1.33 4.23 4.03
CA LEU A 218 -0.05 4.87 3.73
C LEU A 218 0.10 6.20 4.47
N PHE A 219 1.25 6.37 5.12
CA PHE A 219 1.73 7.64 5.68
C PHE A 219 2.97 8.12 4.92
N ASN A 220 2.94 9.36 4.48
CA ASN A 220 4.07 10.07 3.88
C ASN A 220 4.10 11.53 4.34
N ARG A 221 5.27 12.14 4.28
CA ARG A 221 5.48 13.54 4.68
C ARG A 221 6.02 14.41 3.55
N LEU A 222 6.59 13.78 2.53
CA LEU A 222 7.09 14.40 1.31
C LEU A 222 6.36 13.85 0.10
N GLY A 223 6.27 14.63 -0.95
CA GLY A 223 5.78 14.22 -2.25
C GLY A 223 6.57 13.04 -2.84
N GLY A 224 6.25 12.66 -4.06
CA GLY A 224 6.89 11.54 -4.77
C GLY A 224 5.88 10.50 -5.23
N LEU A 225 4.78 10.33 -4.53
CA LEU A 225 3.69 9.48 -4.99
C LEU A 225 2.95 10.17 -6.14
N GLN A 226 2.76 9.44 -7.23
CA GLN A 226 1.91 9.80 -8.34
C GLN A 226 0.90 8.71 -8.62
N VAL A 227 -0.30 9.09 -8.98
CA VAL A 227 -1.40 8.21 -9.41
C VAL A 227 -1.71 8.53 -10.87
N LEU A 228 -1.99 7.51 -11.66
CA LEU A 228 -2.43 7.65 -13.04
C LEU A 228 -3.97 7.59 -13.06
N PRO A 229 -4.68 8.70 -13.33
CA PRO A 229 -6.14 8.68 -13.41
C PRO A 229 -6.63 7.69 -14.47
N PRO A 230 -7.85 7.16 -14.36
CA PRO A 230 -8.44 6.38 -15.43
C PRO A 230 -8.66 7.23 -16.70
N GLY A 231 -8.50 6.62 -17.87
CA GLY A 231 -8.71 7.28 -19.17
C GLY A 231 -7.58 7.01 -20.15
N GLN A 232 -7.85 7.19 -21.47
CA GLN A 232 -6.88 6.88 -22.53
C GLN A 232 -5.70 7.86 -22.55
N ASP A 233 -5.97 9.16 -22.30
CA ASP A 233 -4.96 10.23 -22.33
C ASP A 233 -4.57 10.69 -20.92
N ALA A 234 -4.58 9.75 -19.96
CA ALA A 234 -4.33 10.08 -18.56
C ALA A 234 -2.85 10.41 -18.33
N GLU A 235 -2.61 11.50 -17.65
CA GLU A 235 -1.30 11.94 -17.19
C GLU A 235 -1.11 11.64 -15.69
N TRP A 236 0.14 11.38 -15.29
CA TRP A 236 0.49 11.18 -13.91
C TRP A 236 0.22 12.45 -13.08
N LYS A 237 -0.54 12.29 -11.99
CA LYS A 237 -0.84 13.37 -11.05
C LYS A 237 -0.25 13.09 -9.68
N TRP A 238 0.25 14.14 -9.04
CA TRP A 238 0.86 14.05 -7.73
C TRP A 238 -0.17 13.87 -6.63
N VAL A 239 0.21 13.11 -5.61
CA VAL A 239 -0.55 13.02 -4.36
C VAL A 239 0.16 13.87 -3.31
N LYS A 240 -0.44 15.00 -2.94
CA LYS A 240 0.12 15.94 -1.96
C LYS A 240 0.02 15.35 -0.56
N PRO A 241 1.11 15.24 0.22
CA PRO A 241 1.02 14.86 1.62
C PRO A 241 0.22 15.85 2.45
N LEU A 242 -0.70 15.37 3.26
CA LEU A 242 -1.55 16.21 4.13
C LEU A 242 -1.30 15.90 5.60
N PRO A 243 -1.01 16.92 6.46
CA PRO A 243 -0.93 16.72 7.90
C PRO A 243 -2.23 16.15 8.48
N GLY A 244 -2.12 15.21 9.42
CA GLY A 244 -3.27 14.58 10.08
C GLY A 244 -4.08 13.63 9.20
N HIS A 245 -3.58 13.26 8.03
CA HIS A 245 -4.22 12.32 7.11
C HIS A 245 -3.33 11.12 6.81
N CYS A 246 -3.93 9.98 6.55
CA CYS A 246 -3.30 8.91 5.78
C CYS A 246 -3.94 8.84 4.39
N ILE A 247 -3.27 8.13 3.49
CA ILE A 247 -3.81 7.77 2.18
C ILE A 247 -4.28 6.33 2.27
N ILE A 248 -5.52 6.08 1.87
CA ILE A 248 -6.07 4.74 1.71
C ILE A 248 -6.14 4.43 0.22
N ASN A 249 -5.70 3.23 -0.15
CA ASN A 249 -5.97 2.71 -1.48
C ASN A 249 -6.37 1.24 -1.46
N LEU A 250 -7.18 0.86 -2.45
CA LEU A 250 -7.62 -0.51 -2.66
C LEU A 250 -6.65 -1.25 -3.57
N GLY A 251 -6.53 -2.55 -3.35
CA GLY A 251 -5.64 -3.42 -4.10
C GLY A 251 -6.36 -4.48 -4.94
N ASP A 252 -5.57 -5.22 -5.69
CA ASP A 252 -6.01 -6.17 -6.70
C ASP A 252 -6.87 -7.32 -6.17
N SER A 253 -6.71 -7.69 -4.89
CA SER A 253 -7.59 -8.72 -4.28
C SER A 253 -9.05 -8.26 -4.29
N LEU A 254 -9.32 -6.98 -3.98
CA LEU A 254 -10.68 -6.44 -4.04
C LEU A 254 -11.19 -6.33 -5.49
N VAL A 255 -10.31 -6.02 -6.45
CA VAL A 255 -10.67 -6.05 -7.88
C VAL A 255 -11.14 -7.45 -8.29
N LYS A 256 -10.38 -8.50 -7.90
CA LYS A 256 -10.75 -9.89 -8.18
C LYS A 256 -12.07 -10.28 -7.49
N PHE A 257 -12.23 -9.96 -6.21
CA PHE A 257 -13.45 -10.24 -5.46
C PHE A 257 -14.70 -9.59 -6.04
N THR A 258 -14.54 -8.43 -6.66
CA THR A 258 -15.67 -7.63 -7.17
C THR A 258 -15.78 -7.61 -8.69
N ASN A 259 -14.99 -8.45 -9.39
CA ASN A 259 -14.94 -8.48 -10.85
C ASN A 259 -14.80 -7.07 -11.47
N GLY A 260 -13.92 -6.25 -10.87
CA GLY A 260 -13.58 -4.92 -11.35
C GLY A 260 -14.59 -3.81 -10.99
N LEU A 261 -15.58 -4.06 -10.13
CA LEU A 261 -16.45 -3.00 -9.61
C LEU A 261 -15.65 -2.02 -8.75
N LEU A 262 -14.85 -2.53 -7.82
CA LEU A 262 -13.89 -1.73 -7.07
C LEU A 262 -12.59 -1.59 -7.86
N ARG A 263 -11.90 -0.46 -7.63
CA ARG A 263 -10.70 -0.12 -8.40
C ARG A 263 -9.42 -0.24 -7.59
N SER A 264 -8.40 -0.86 -8.20
CA SER A 264 -7.00 -0.77 -7.77
C SER A 264 -6.25 0.05 -8.82
N ASN A 265 -5.82 1.26 -8.46
CA ASN A 265 -5.29 2.20 -9.44
C ASN A 265 -3.77 2.15 -9.52
N ILE A 266 -3.23 2.31 -10.74
CA ILE A 266 -1.80 2.35 -10.98
C ILE A 266 -1.21 3.60 -10.33
N HIS A 267 -0.15 3.40 -9.55
CA HIS A 267 0.61 4.46 -8.92
C HIS A 267 2.11 4.16 -8.99
N ARG A 268 2.92 5.21 -8.87
CA ARG A 268 4.38 5.12 -8.89
C ARG A 268 5.02 6.05 -7.87
N VAL A 269 6.29 5.84 -7.60
CA VAL A 269 7.09 6.79 -6.83
C VAL A 269 8.20 7.35 -7.73
N ILE A 270 8.27 8.67 -7.79
CA ILE A 270 9.36 9.41 -8.44
C ILE A 270 10.10 10.29 -7.42
N SER A 271 11.08 11.05 -7.85
CA SER A 271 11.75 12.04 -6.99
C SER A 271 10.73 13.03 -6.44
N SER A 272 10.87 13.41 -5.16
CA SER A 272 10.00 14.43 -4.57
C SER A 272 10.10 15.74 -5.34
N PRO A 273 9.00 16.52 -5.43
CA PRO A 273 8.99 17.72 -6.29
C PRO A 273 9.68 18.92 -5.63
N GLY A 274 10.24 19.80 -6.46
CA GLY A 274 10.85 21.05 -6.03
C GLY A 274 11.96 20.87 -5.00
N ALA A 275 12.04 21.73 -4.00
CA ALA A 275 13.05 21.67 -2.93
C ALA A 275 12.99 20.38 -2.11
N GLN A 276 11.89 19.63 -2.16
CA GLN A 276 11.78 18.35 -1.49
C GLN A 276 12.71 17.28 -2.06
N ALA A 277 13.19 17.42 -3.30
CA ALA A 277 14.11 16.47 -3.95
C ALA A 277 15.43 16.31 -3.24
N GLU A 278 15.87 17.33 -2.52
CA GLU A 278 17.12 17.35 -1.74
C GLU A 278 17.00 16.71 -0.35
N THR A 279 15.79 16.26 -0.01
CA THR A 279 15.51 15.68 1.30
C THR A 279 15.26 14.17 1.18
N THR A 280 15.83 13.38 2.10
CA THR A 280 15.51 11.94 2.18
C THR A 280 14.02 11.76 2.43
N ARG A 281 13.36 11.03 1.53
CA ARG A 281 11.94 10.68 1.66
C ARG A 281 11.78 9.38 2.42
N TYR A 282 10.94 9.41 3.45
CA TYR A 282 10.47 8.22 4.15
C TYR A 282 8.97 8.03 3.90
N SER A 283 8.52 6.78 3.81
CA SER A 283 7.11 6.42 3.87
C SER A 283 6.92 5.18 4.73
N LEU A 284 5.74 5.09 5.31
CA LEU A 284 5.30 4.01 6.18
C LEU A 284 3.99 3.47 5.62
N VAL A 285 3.91 2.17 5.40
CA VAL A 285 2.75 1.53 4.80
C VAL A 285 2.34 0.31 5.62
N TYR A 286 1.06 0.18 5.89
CA TYR A 286 0.45 -1.08 6.27
C TYR A 286 -0.32 -1.65 5.09
N PHE A 287 0.06 -2.86 4.66
CA PHE A 287 -0.65 -3.60 3.62
C PHE A 287 -1.51 -4.67 4.29
N SER A 288 -2.82 -4.59 4.10
CA SER A 288 -3.73 -5.66 4.46
C SER A 288 -4.04 -6.55 3.26
N ARG A 289 -4.10 -7.85 3.50
CA ARG A 289 -4.29 -8.88 2.49
C ARG A 289 -5.26 -9.94 2.99
N PRO A 290 -5.98 -10.61 2.12
CA PRO A 290 -6.76 -11.77 2.55
C PRO A 290 -5.88 -12.82 3.21
N GLU A 291 -6.45 -13.61 4.09
CA GLU A 291 -5.78 -14.77 4.71
C GLU A 291 -5.15 -15.67 3.66
N ASP A 292 -4.05 -16.32 3.99
CA ASP A 292 -3.19 -17.07 3.06
C ASP A 292 -3.95 -18.03 2.13
N ASP A 293 -4.94 -18.73 2.67
CA ASP A 293 -5.69 -19.78 1.96
C ASP A 293 -6.94 -19.24 1.21
N VAL A 294 -7.24 -17.96 1.31
CA VAL A 294 -8.39 -17.36 0.61
C VAL A 294 -8.15 -17.37 -0.89
N LEU A 295 -9.05 -17.99 -1.64
CA LEU A 295 -9.03 -17.97 -3.10
C LEU A 295 -9.45 -16.60 -3.62
N LEU A 296 -8.64 -16.04 -4.52
CA LEU A 296 -8.87 -14.72 -5.11
C LEU A 296 -9.82 -14.82 -6.31
N LYS A 297 -11.07 -15.10 -6.04
CA LYS A 297 -12.16 -15.25 -7.03
C LYS A 297 -13.31 -14.29 -6.74
N ARG A 298 -14.12 -14.05 -7.75
CA ARG A 298 -15.35 -13.26 -7.63
C ARG A 298 -16.23 -13.79 -6.49
N LEU A 299 -16.63 -12.90 -5.58
CA LEU A 299 -17.51 -13.23 -4.46
C LEU A 299 -18.94 -13.50 -4.94
N GLN A 300 -19.56 -14.46 -4.28
CA GLN A 300 -20.95 -14.85 -4.51
C GLN A 300 -21.88 -14.22 -3.47
N GLY A 301 -23.19 -14.21 -3.75
CA GLY A 301 -24.20 -13.73 -2.80
C GLY A 301 -24.40 -12.21 -2.80
N SER A 302 -23.80 -11.50 -3.76
CA SER A 302 -24.03 -10.06 -3.98
C SER A 302 -24.89 -9.83 -5.22
N ALA A 303 -25.83 -8.89 -5.11
CA ALA A 303 -26.66 -8.44 -6.23
C ALA A 303 -25.98 -7.36 -7.09
N VAL A 304 -24.92 -6.72 -6.56
CA VAL A 304 -24.25 -5.58 -7.23
C VAL A 304 -22.92 -5.94 -7.89
N ILE A 305 -22.27 -7.01 -7.45
CA ILE A 305 -21.02 -7.47 -8.08
C ILE A 305 -21.33 -8.02 -9.48
N PRO A 306 -20.76 -7.45 -10.56
CA PRO A 306 -21.01 -7.90 -11.93
C PRO A 306 -20.72 -9.39 -12.11
N PRO A 307 -21.48 -10.13 -12.93
CA PRO A 307 -21.14 -11.50 -13.29
C PRO A 307 -19.84 -11.53 -14.12
N LEU A 308 -19.19 -12.67 -14.13
CA LEU A 308 -18.06 -12.88 -15.06
C LEU A 308 -18.56 -12.83 -16.51
N PRO A 309 -17.78 -12.24 -17.43
CA PRO A 309 -18.08 -12.33 -18.86
C PRO A 309 -18.14 -13.80 -19.31
N GLU A 310 -18.96 -14.05 -20.33
CA GLU A 310 -19.08 -15.41 -20.91
C GLU A 310 -17.71 -15.94 -21.39
N GLY A 311 -17.40 -17.18 -21.03
CA GLY A 311 -16.15 -17.83 -21.39
C GLY A 311 -14.93 -17.45 -20.53
N VAL A 312 -15.06 -16.52 -19.61
CA VAL A 312 -13.97 -16.17 -18.68
C VAL A 312 -13.87 -17.21 -17.57
N VAL A 313 -12.69 -17.78 -17.42
CA VAL A 313 -12.35 -18.69 -16.32
C VAL A 313 -11.40 -17.97 -15.37
N GLU A 314 -11.77 -17.91 -14.10
CA GLU A 314 -10.92 -17.32 -13.08
C GLU A 314 -9.73 -18.22 -12.75
N GLU A 315 -8.59 -17.60 -12.50
CA GLU A 315 -7.40 -18.31 -12.01
C GLU A 315 -7.67 -18.89 -10.62
N ASP A 316 -7.30 -20.15 -10.43
CA ASP A 316 -7.41 -20.83 -9.14
C ASP A 316 -6.15 -20.56 -8.30
N VAL A 317 -6.07 -19.37 -7.73
CA VAL A 317 -4.91 -18.91 -6.96
C VAL A 317 -5.36 -18.40 -5.58
N ASN A 318 -4.65 -18.82 -4.53
CA ASN A 318 -4.86 -18.28 -3.18
C ASN A 318 -4.07 -16.98 -2.96
N SER A 319 -4.41 -16.28 -1.88
CA SER A 319 -3.80 -15.00 -1.52
C SER A 319 -2.27 -15.12 -1.37
N LYS A 320 -1.78 -16.14 -0.67
CA LYS A 320 -0.34 -16.33 -0.43
C LYS A 320 0.45 -16.49 -1.72
N ASP A 321 0.05 -17.40 -2.59
CA ASP A 321 0.77 -17.69 -3.83
C ASP A 321 0.72 -16.49 -4.79
N TRP A 322 -0.43 -15.81 -4.86
CA TRP A 322 -0.59 -14.57 -5.59
C TRP A 322 0.41 -13.49 -5.12
N ILE A 323 0.48 -13.24 -3.81
CA ILE A 323 1.34 -12.21 -3.24
C ILE A 323 2.83 -12.55 -3.44
N ILE A 324 3.25 -13.80 -3.18
CA ILE A 324 4.65 -14.22 -3.37
C ILE A 324 5.07 -14.03 -4.83
N ARG A 325 4.25 -14.49 -5.77
CA ARG A 325 4.49 -14.35 -7.21
C ARG A 325 4.72 -12.89 -7.59
N ARG A 326 3.84 -11.98 -7.12
CA ARG A 326 3.86 -10.56 -7.45
C ARG A 326 4.99 -9.81 -6.76
N ALA A 327 5.19 -10.04 -5.47
CA ALA A 327 6.18 -9.33 -4.67
C ALA A 327 7.63 -9.62 -5.08
N LEU A 328 7.89 -10.75 -5.72
CA LEU A 328 9.22 -11.17 -6.15
C LEU A 328 9.44 -11.03 -7.66
N ALA A 329 8.42 -10.70 -8.45
CA ALA A 329 8.47 -10.70 -9.92
C ALA A 329 9.54 -9.77 -10.52
N ASN A 330 9.81 -8.62 -9.89
CA ASN A 330 10.78 -7.64 -10.38
C ASN A 330 12.17 -7.72 -9.72
N ARG A 331 12.45 -8.77 -8.92
CA ARG A 331 13.72 -8.93 -8.21
C ARG A 331 14.83 -9.41 -9.12
N THR A 332 15.83 -8.57 -9.35
CA THR A 332 16.97 -8.87 -10.25
C THR A 332 17.90 -9.96 -9.73
N ASN A 333 17.94 -10.19 -8.42
CA ASN A 333 18.75 -11.24 -7.79
C ASN A 333 18.08 -12.63 -7.77
N LEU A 334 16.85 -12.73 -8.25
CA LEU A 334 16.07 -13.99 -8.26
C LEU A 334 15.75 -14.50 -9.66
N HIS A 335 15.85 -13.64 -10.68
CA HIS A 335 15.47 -13.95 -12.04
C HIS A 335 16.50 -13.45 -13.03
N ASP A 336 16.90 -14.29 -13.99
CA ASP A 336 17.73 -13.87 -15.13
C ASP A 336 16.99 -12.86 -16.03
N LYS A 337 15.66 -12.99 -16.09
CA LYS A 337 14.78 -12.04 -16.74
C LYS A 337 13.59 -11.73 -15.80
N VAL A 338 13.44 -10.48 -15.41
CA VAL A 338 12.34 -10.05 -14.54
C VAL A 338 11.02 -10.02 -15.30
N ASP A 339 9.94 -10.37 -14.61
CA ASP A 339 8.57 -10.28 -15.11
C ASP A 339 7.93 -8.96 -14.68
N LEU A 340 8.18 -7.91 -15.46
CA LEU A 340 7.62 -6.58 -15.19
C LEU A 340 6.10 -6.54 -15.38
N GLU A 341 5.53 -7.36 -16.25
CA GLU A 341 4.09 -7.42 -16.47
C GLU A 341 3.37 -7.93 -15.21
N SER A 342 3.84 -9.05 -14.66
CA SER A 342 3.32 -9.56 -13.38
C SER A 342 3.54 -8.59 -12.23
N ALA A 343 4.61 -7.80 -12.22
CA ALA A 343 4.87 -6.82 -11.18
C ALA A 343 3.96 -5.58 -11.26
N ARG A 344 3.44 -5.23 -12.44
CA ARG A 344 2.64 -4.03 -12.68
C ARG A 344 1.21 -4.10 -12.15
N GLY A 345 0.54 -5.24 -12.22
CA GLY A 345 -0.79 -5.43 -11.65
C GLY A 345 -1.95 -5.60 -12.62
N THR A 346 -3.16 -5.66 -12.05
CA THR A 346 -4.38 -6.05 -12.78
C THR A 346 -4.99 -4.93 -13.60
N GLU A 347 -4.71 -3.66 -13.35
CA GLU A 347 -5.39 -2.55 -14.04
C GLU A 347 -5.16 -2.52 -15.56
N GLN A 348 -4.02 -3.02 -16.03
CA GLN A 348 -3.77 -3.15 -17.47
C GLN A 348 -4.70 -4.15 -18.16
N ILE A 349 -5.15 -5.18 -17.45
CA ILE A 349 -6.10 -6.17 -17.96
C ILE A 349 -7.47 -5.52 -18.15
N SER A 350 -7.92 -4.70 -17.21
CA SER A 350 -9.20 -3.99 -17.30
C SER A 350 -9.24 -2.92 -18.40
N ARG A 351 -8.08 -2.35 -18.79
CA ARG A 351 -7.97 -1.43 -19.93
C ARG A 351 -8.11 -2.15 -21.28
N ARG A 352 -7.68 -3.42 -21.39
CA ARG A 352 -7.82 -4.26 -22.62
C ARG A 352 -9.24 -4.79 -22.82
N ILE A 353 -10.04 -4.88 -21.76
CA ILE A 353 -11.44 -5.41 -21.83
C ILE A 353 -12.45 -4.29 -22.16
N LYS A 354 -12.06 -3.02 -22.08
CA LYS A 354 -12.93 -1.85 -22.42
C LYS A 354 -12.69 -1.29 -23.82
N VAL A 355 -12.16 -2.10 -24.74
CA VAL A 355 -12.08 -1.75 -26.18
C VAL A 355 -13.16 -2.52 -26.95
#